data_5d858f1d8015d71cbfda997a15d025a8
#
_entry.id   5d858f1d8015d71cbfda997a15d025a8
#
_cell.length_a   1.000
_cell.length_b   1.000
_cell.length_c   1.000
_cell.angle_alpha   90.00
_cell.angle_beta   90.00
_cell.angle_gamma   90.00
#
_symmetry.space_group_name_H-M   'P 1'
#
loop_
_entity.id
_entity.type
_entity.pdbx_description
1 polymer ?
#
loop_
_entity_poly.entity_id
_entity_poly.type
_entity_poly.pdbx_seq_one_letter_code
_entity_poly.pdbx_strand_id
1 'polypeptide(L)'
;MKIITLHSAISINELYNLLQQKLNQLFHERRQSDINFIIERNDDAIEISQPEIYEGFLFNITVSGTQLQIIRSEHYVDDVNSLTVESILNDLFKDLSGNEGTDLVQEG
;
A
#
# COMPACT_ATOMS: atom_id res chain seq x y z
N MET A 1 -8.84 9.06 -1.83
CA MET A 1 -8.96 7.61 -1.84
C MET A 1 -8.72 7.07 -3.24
N LYS A 2 -8.08 5.94 -3.33
CA LYS A 2 -7.78 5.33 -4.61
C LYS A 2 -8.36 3.92 -4.63
N ILE A 3 -8.99 3.52 -5.71
CA ILE A 3 -9.56 2.20 -5.85
C ILE A 3 -8.87 1.47 -6.98
N ILE A 4 -8.39 0.27 -6.71
CA ILE A 4 -7.73 -0.56 -7.71
C ILE A 4 -8.54 -1.83 -7.86
N THR A 5 -8.89 -2.19 -9.08
CA THR A 5 -9.62 -3.42 -9.37
C THR A 5 -8.63 -4.47 -9.86
N LEU A 6 -8.69 -5.64 -9.24
CA LEU A 6 -7.78 -6.72 -9.56
C LEU A 6 -8.46 -7.70 -10.50
N HIS A 7 -7.67 -8.50 -11.20
CA HIS A 7 -8.23 -9.54 -12.07
C HIS A 7 -8.84 -10.68 -11.26
N SER A 8 -8.28 -10.96 -10.10
CA SER A 8 -8.78 -12.03 -9.24
C SER A 8 -8.84 -11.51 -7.83
N ALA A 9 -9.73 -12.06 -7.04
CA ALA A 9 -9.81 -11.70 -5.65
C ALA A 9 -8.53 -12.10 -4.94
N ILE A 10 -8.13 -11.32 -3.96
CA ILE A 10 -6.96 -11.62 -3.15
C ILE A 10 -7.42 -11.61 -1.70
N SER A 11 -6.90 -12.51 -0.89
CA SER A 11 -7.26 -12.52 0.52
C SER A 11 -6.44 -11.49 1.26
N ILE A 12 -6.95 -11.05 2.40
CA ILE A 12 -6.22 -10.10 3.22
C ILE A 12 -4.89 -10.70 3.68
N ASN A 13 -4.85 -12.01 3.90
CA ASN A 13 -3.61 -12.67 4.32
C ASN A 13 -2.57 -12.65 3.21
N GLU A 14 -2.98 -12.88 1.98
CA GLU A 14 -2.05 -12.84 0.86
C GLU A 14 -1.50 -11.44 0.67
N LEU A 15 -2.36 -10.44 0.79
CA LEU A 15 -1.91 -9.06 0.64
C LEU A 15 -0.97 -8.67 1.77
N TYR A 16 -1.32 -9.07 2.99
CA TYR A 16 -0.48 -8.79 4.15
C TYR A 16 0.91 -9.39 3.97
N ASN A 17 0.98 -10.66 3.54
CA ASN A 17 2.25 -11.32 3.35
C ASN A 17 3.08 -10.66 2.25
N LEU A 18 2.43 -10.24 1.18
CA LEU A 18 3.11 -9.55 0.09
C LEU A 18 3.76 -8.28 0.60
N LEU A 19 3.01 -7.48 1.36
CA LEU A 19 3.54 -6.22 1.86
C LEU A 19 4.64 -6.45 2.88
N GLN A 20 4.50 -7.46 3.73
CA GLN A 20 5.54 -7.78 4.70
C GLN A 20 6.85 -8.17 4.02
N GLN A 21 6.77 -8.85 2.89
CA GLN A 21 7.96 -9.31 2.21
C GLN A 21 8.59 -8.24 1.33
N LYS A 22 7.78 -7.32 0.80
CA LYS A 22 8.27 -6.44 -0.24
C LYS A 22 8.38 -4.97 0.12
N LEU A 23 7.48 -4.47 0.95
CA LEU A 23 7.39 -3.02 1.14
C LEU A 23 8.67 -2.41 1.67
N ASN A 24 9.15 -2.89 2.81
CA ASN A 24 10.34 -2.30 3.41
C ASN A 24 11.58 -2.55 2.57
N GLN A 25 11.68 -3.71 1.96
CA GLN A 25 12.81 -4.01 1.10
C GLN A 25 12.89 -3.03 -0.05
N LEU A 26 11.77 -2.79 -0.73
CA LEU A 26 11.75 -1.87 -1.87
C LEU A 26 11.97 -0.42 -1.41
N PHE A 27 11.44 -0.08 -0.25
CA PHE A 27 11.64 1.27 0.28
C PHE A 27 13.12 1.52 0.56
N HIS A 28 13.80 0.57 1.18
CA HIS A 28 15.22 0.72 1.50
C HIS A 28 16.03 0.86 0.21
N GLU A 29 15.66 0.14 -0.83
CA GLU A 29 16.36 0.23 -2.09
C GLU A 29 16.16 1.58 -2.77
N ARG A 30 14.95 2.10 -2.72
CA ARG A 30 14.64 3.35 -3.42
C ARG A 30 15.12 4.58 -2.68
N ARG A 31 15.06 4.55 -1.35
CA ARG A 31 15.41 5.73 -0.57
C ARG A 31 16.76 5.62 0.12
N GLN A 32 17.33 4.42 0.13
CA GLN A 32 18.57 4.17 0.85
C GLN A 32 18.46 4.65 2.30
N SER A 33 17.39 4.27 2.93
CA SER A 33 17.04 4.69 4.28
C SER A 33 16.80 3.45 5.13
N ASP A 34 17.03 3.55 6.43
CA ASP A 34 16.77 2.44 7.32
C ASP A 34 15.41 2.48 7.92
N ILE A 35 14.49 3.31 7.48
CA ILE A 35 13.14 3.36 8.03
C ILE A 35 12.41 2.05 7.73
N ASN A 36 11.82 1.45 8.76
CA ASN A 36 11.02 0.26 8.58
C ASN A 36 9.59 0.58 8.95
N PHE A 37 8.69 0.43 8.00
CA PHE A 37 7.28 0.70 8.24
C PHE A 37 6.63 -0.49 8.91
N ILE A 38 5.68 -0.23 9.80
CA ILE A 38 4.94 -1.25 10.50
C ILE A 38 3.71 -1.55 9.66
N ILE A 39 3.49 -2.82 9.37
CA ILE A 39 2.37 -3.26 8.57
C ILE A 39 1.50 -4.11 9.46
N GLU A 40 0.31 -3.62 9.76
CA GLU A 40 -0.60 -4.33 10.66
C GLU A 40 -1.86 -4.72 9.94
N ARG A 41 -2.41 -5.84 10.31
CA ARG A 41 -3.61 -6.33 9.70
C ARG A 41 -4.73 -6.35 10.72
N ASN A 42 -5.87 -5.78 10.36
CA ASN A 42 -7.09 -5.84 11.15
C ASN A 42 -8.13 -6.46 10.24
N ASP A 43 -9.00 -7.22 10.69
CA ASP A 43 -10.07 -7.83 9.91
C ASP A 43 -9.84 -7.83 8.39
N ASP A 44 -10.36 -6.84 7.67
CA ASP A 44 -10.20 -6.78 6.22
C ASP A 44 -9.40 -5.57 5.78
N ALA A 45 -8.60 -5.00 6.67
CA ALA A 45 -7.81 -3.82 6.36
C ALA A 45 -6.36 -4.01 6.79
N ILE A 46 -5.47 -3.32 6.09
CA ILE A 46 -4.06 -3.30 6.42
C ILE A 46 -3.66 -1.85 6.63
N GLU A 47 -2.94 -1.60 7.70
CA GLU A 47 -2.50 -0.26 8.03
C GLU A 47 -1.00 -0.20 7.97
N ILE A 48 -0.47 0.82 7.30
CA ILE A 48 0.98 1.04 7.19
C ILE A 48 1.30 2.29 7.99
N SER A 49 2.19 2.17 8.96
CA SER A 49 2.49 3.27 9.88
C SER A 49 3.95 3.25 10.29
N GLN A 50 4.37 4.34 10.91
CA GLN A 50 5.67 4.39 11.57
C GLN A 50 5.56 5.44 12.67
N PRO A 51 5.10 5.03 13.85
CA PRO A 51 4.77 5.98 14.92
C PRO A 51 5.96 6.74 15.48
N GLU A 52 7.18 6.29 15.22
CA GLU A 52 8.35 7.03 15.67
C GLU A 52 8.58 8.29 14.83
N ILE A 53 7.99 8.34 13.65
CA ILE A 53 8.19 9.45 12.73
C ILE A 53 6.88 10.17 12.43
N TYR A 54 5.79 9.43 12.30
CA TYR A 54 4.52 9.97 11.85
C TYR A 54 3.41 9.63 12.83
N GLU A 55 2.47 10.53 12.99
CA GLU A 55 1.32 10.31 13.81
C GLU A 55 0.25 9.60 12.98
N GLY A 56 -0.37 8.58 13.51
CA GLY A 56 -1.41 7.84 12.80
C GLY A 56 -0.85 7.02 11.68
N PHE A 57 -1.74 6.54 10.83
CA PHE A 57 -1.31 5.72 9.71
C PHE A 57 -0.87 6.59 8.54
N LEU A 58 -0.04 6.03 7.67
CA LEU A 58 0.28 6.64 6.40
C LEU A 58 -0.66 6.16 5.33
N PHE A 59 -0.97 4.87 5.33
CA PHE A 59 -1.90 4.27 4.37
C PHE A 59 -2.78 3.24 5.06
N ASN A 60 -4.03 3.16 4.61
CA ASN A 60 -4.95 2.15 5.07
C ASN A 60 -5.51 1.49 3.82
N ILE A 61 -5.40 0.18 3.72
CA ILE A 61 -5.81 -0.56 2.53
C ILE A 61 -6.88 -1.55 2.93
N THR A 62 -8.05 -1.44 2.31
CA THR A 62 -9.17 -2.33 2.57
C THR A 62 -9.39 -3.23 1.37
N VAL A 63 -9.62 -4.51 1.63
CA VAL A 63 -9.86 -5.49 0.58
C VAL A 63 -11.34 -5.80 0.53
N SER A 64 -11.92 -5.72 -0.65
CA SER A 64 -13.33 -6.05 -0.82
C SER A 64 -13.47 -6.78 -2.15
N GLY A 65 -13.51 -8.10 -2.11
CA GLY A 65 -13.60 -8.90 -3.33
C GLY A 65 -12.38 -8.69 -4.21
N THR A 66 -12.60 -8.15 -5.40
CA THR A 66 -11.51 -7.87 -6.32
C THR A 66 -11.06 -6.41 -6.26
N GLN A 67 -11.54 -5.66 -5.28
CA GLN A 67 -11.17 -4.26 -5.18
C GLN A 67 -10.31 -3.98 -3.97
N LEU A 68 -9.33 -3.12 -4.15
CA LEU A 68 -8.52 -2.60 -3.07
C LEU A 68 -8.82 -1.11 -2.94
N GLN A 69 -9.14 -0.66 -1.73
CA GLN A 69 -9.36 0.74 -1.47
C GLN A 69 -8.19 1.25 -0.64
N ILE A 70 -7.48 2.23 -1.15
CA ILE A 70 -6.30 2.75 -0.49
C ILE A 70 -6.59 4.17 -0.02
N ILE A 71 -6.49 4.40 1.27
CA ILE A 71 -6.69 5.71 1.86
C ILE A 71 -5.33 6.21 2.31
N ARG A 72 -4.93 7.36 1.82
CA ARG A 72 -3.67 7.98 2.16
C ARG A 72 -3.91 9.03 3.24
N SER A 73 -3.01 9.11 4.21
CA SER A 73 -3.11 10.12 5.23
C SER A 73 -3.01 11.50 4.59
N GLU A 74 -3.91 12.41 4.98
CA GLU A 74 -3.88 13.75 4.43
C GLU A 74 -2.83 14.60 5.10
N HIS A 75 -2.28 14.15 6.22
CA HIS A 75 -1.26 14.93 6.93
C HIS A 75 0.11 14.85 6.24
N TYR A 76 0.33 13.81 5.44
CA TYR A 76 1.66 13.59 4.88
C TYR A 76 1.64 13.48 3.36
N VAL A 77 0.72 14.17 2.72
CA VAL A 77 0.57 14.07 1.27
C VAL A 77 1.79 14.55 0.49
N ASP A 78 2.56 15.46 1.08
CA ASP A 78 3.76 15.94 0.40
C ASP A 78 5.04 15.34 0.95
N ASP A 79 4.92 14.42 1.89
CA ASP A 79 6.12 13.83 2.47
C ASP A 79 6.78 12.87 1.49
N VAL A 80 8.08 13.02 1.31
CA VAL A 80 8.79 12.25 0.30
C VAL A 80 8.76 10.74 0.61
N ASN A 81 8.79 10.37 1.88
CA ASN A 81 8.71 8.95 2.23
C ASN A 81 7.33 8.38 1.96
N SER A 82 6.29 9.17 2.26
CA SER A 82 4.93 8.75 1.97
C SER A 82 4.73 8.58 0.47
N LEU A 83 5.25 9.51 -0.32
CA LEU A 83 5.14 9.42 -1.77
C LEU A 83 5.88 8.19 -2.31
N THR A 84 7.02 7.85 -1.71
CA THR A 84 7.76 6.67 -2.12
C THR A 84 6.98 5.40 -1.80
N VAL A 85 6.37 5.33 -0.62
CA VAL A 85 5.55 4.18 -0.26
C VAL A 85 4.38 4.06 -1.23
N GLU A 86 3.75 5.18 -1.58
CA GLU A 86 2.63 5.14 -2.52
C GLU A 86 3.08 4.59 -3.87
N SER A 87 4.23 5.01 -4.34
CA SER A 87 4.76 4.51 -5.61
C SER A 87 5.01 3.00 -5.56
N ILE A 88 5.52 2.51 -4.44
CA ILE A 88 5.76 1.08 -4.28
C ILE A 88 4.44 0.33 -4.28
N LEU A 89 3.44 0.84 -3.56
CA LEU A 89 2.14 0.19 -3.53
C LEU A 89 1.53 0.12 -4.92
N ASN A 90 1.64 1.19 -5.68
CA ASN A 90 1.11 1.21 -7.04
C ASN A 90 1.79 0.14 -7.91
N ASP A 91 3.10 0.00 -7.78
CA ASP A 91 3.83 -0.99 -8.56
C ASP A 91 3.45 -2.41 -8.16
N LEU A 92 3.33 -2.68 -6.87
CA LEU A 92 2.97 -4.01 -6.41
C LEU A 92 1.55 -4.37 -6.83
N PHE A 93 0.63 -3.41 -6.75
CA PHE A 93 -0.77 -3.68 -7.07
C PHE A 93 -0.99 -3.77 -8.58
N LYS A 94 -0.13 -3.12 -9.35
CA LYS A 94 -0.19 -3.25 -10.79
C LYS A 94 0.14 -4.68 -11.20
N ASP A 95 1.11 -5.30 -10.54
CA ASP A 95 1.44 -6.68 -10.81
C ASP A 95 0.26 -7.59 -10.45
N LEU A 96 -0.42 -7.31 -9.36
CA LEU A 96 -1.57 -8.10 -8.96
C LEU A 96 -2.74 -7.93 -9.91
N SER A 97 -2.84 -6.79 -10.59
CA SER A 97 -3.91 -6.58 -11.52
C SER A 97 -3.62 -7.20 -12.89
N GLY A 98 -2.51 -7.94 -13.01
CA GLY A 98 -2.23 -8.69 -14.21
C GLY A 98 -1.60 -7.94 -15.27
N ASN A 99 -1.19 -6.80 -15.01
CA ASN A 99 -0.48 -6.08 -15.86
C ASN A 99 -1.12 -5.83 -17.16
N GLU A 100 -2.25 -6.12 -17.43
CA GLU A 100 -2.81 -5.73 -18.54
C GLU A 100 -3.22 -4.46 -18.37
N GLY A 101 -2.82 -3.91 -17.62
CA GLY A 101 -2.99 -2.67 -17.45
C GLY A 101 -4.01 -2.20 -16.94
N THR A 102 -4.46 -2.25 -16.93
CA THR A 102 -5.45 -1.99 -16.53
C THR A 102 -5.81 -1.07 -15.83
N ASP A 103 -5.30 -0.55 -15.60
CA ASP A 103 -5.66 0.39 -15.06
C ASP A 103 -6.65 0.40 -14.28
N LEU A 104 -7.17 0.43 -14.16
CA LEU A 104 -7.98 0.41 -13.30
C LEU A 104 -7.89 1.16 -12.19
N VAL A 105 -7.24 2.23 -12.07
CA VAL A 105 -7.06 3.05 -10.96
C VAL A 105 -7.99 4.19 -11.00
N GLN A 106 -8.78 4.39 -9.96
CA GLN A 106 -9.66 5.49 -9.89
C GLN A 106 -9.37 6.27 -8.67
N GLU A 107 -9.41 7.59 -8.75
CA GLU A 107 -9.19 8.42 -7.59
C GLU A 107 -10.48 9.02 -7.17
N GLY A 108 -10.86 8.80 -5.99
CA GLY A 108 -12.13 9.28 -5.48
C GLY A 108 -12.06 10.56 -4.71
#